data_c70210578e57e4a3223ab8c194998e3f
#
_entry.id   c70210578e57e4a3223ab8c194998e3f
#
_cell.length_a   1.000
_cell.length_b   1.000
_cell.length_c   1.000
_cell.angle_alpha   90.00
_cell.angle_beta   90.00
_cell.angle_gamma   90.00
#
_symmetry.space_group_name_H-M   'P 1'
#
loop_
_entity.id
_entity.type
_entity.pdbx_description
1 polymer ?
#
loop_
_entity_poly.entity_id
_entity_poly.type
_entity_poly.pdbx_seq_one_letter_code
_entity_poly.pdbx_strand_id
1 'polypeptide(L)'
;MLQTYPNITRAIINDNNLDLIRTYNTVRDRAKELVSELKKIQKEFLPLDEEERHEFFNEMRDEFNARKADGLRHSALFIFLNKTSNANYRVNAEGKFNGAYNHLQYPIICDERTIYADSKLLQRVTILCGDYEKTYSEACGNTFFFLDPPYRPTGKRHHQADFNDKEQIRLKKFCDLLSYRRFQWMLTNSDGKCQDPDDTFMEQLYNNYNVERIWSRQAIVAKPEKREKLSELLVRNFQQEILSLRDVHCRQLSLAF
;
A
#
# COMPACT_ATOMS: atom_id res chain seq x y z
N MET A 1 -7.47 9.45 5.20
CA MET A 1 -8.36 9.15 6.34
C MET A 1 -8.05 10.01 7.56
N LEU A 2 -6.93 9.86 8.26
CA LEU A 2 -6.63 10.63 9.48
C LEU A 2 -6.61 12.15 9.30
N GLN A 3 -6.24 12.66 8.12
CA GLN A 3 -6.30 14.09 7.79
C GLN A 3 -7.74 14.58 7.58
N THR A 4 -8.59 13.74 6.98
CA THR A 4 -9.94 14.10 6.57
C THR A 4 -10.97 13.87 7.67
N TYR A 5 -10.69 12.93 8.57
CA TYR A 5 -11.62 12.53 9.64
C TYR A 5 -10.97 12.71 11.02
N PRO A 6 -11.09 13.90 11.63
CA PRO A 6 -10.47 14.22 12.93
C PRO A 6 -11.01 13.34 14.08
N ASN A 7 -12.20 12.78 13.92
CA ASN A 7 -12.83 11.90 14.91
C ASN A 7 -12.16 10.51 15.01
N ILE A 8 -11.28 10.16 14.08
CA ILE A 8 -10.46 8.95 14.19
C ILE A 8 -9.36 9.24 15.22
N THR A 9 -9.53 8.70 16.41
CA THR A 9 -8.63 8.94 17.55
C THR A 9 -7.39 8.07 17.53
N ARG A 10 -7.47 6.88 16.92
CA ARG A 10 -6.39 5.90 16.82
C ARG A 10 -6.42 5.22 15.43
N ALA A 11 -5.26 4.98 14.88
CA ALA A 11 -5.11 4.15 13.70
C ALA A 11 -4.03 3.09 13.93
N ILE A 12 -4.16 1.98 13.23
CA ILE A 12 -3.21 0.87 13.24
C ILE A 12 -2.83 0.60 11.79
N ILE A 13 -1.55 0.48 11.51
CA ILE A 13 -1.01 0.04 10.23
C ILE A 13 -0.26 -1.26 10.47
N ASN A 14 -0.49 -2.26 9.64
CA ASN A 14 0.27 -3.49 9.65
C ASN A 14 0.66 -3.88 8.22
N ASP A 15 1.88 -4.30 8.05
CA ASP A 15 2.37 -4.87 6.80
C ASP A 15 3.41 -5.95 7.12
N ASN A 16 3.53 -6.94 6.24
CA ASN A 16 4.55 -7.99 6.37
C ASN A 16 5.93 -7.53 5.85
N ASN A 17 5.98 -6.43 5.10
CA ASN A 17 7.20 -5.87 4.56
C ASN A 17 7.97 -5.08 5.64
N LEU A 18 9.03 -5.70 6.16
CA LEU A 18 9.86 -5.11 7.19
C LEU A 18 10.53 -3.80 6.75
N ASP A 19 10.91 -3.66 5.48
CA ASP A 19 11.58 -2.46 4.95
C ASP A 19 10.59 -1.29 4.89
N LEU A 20 9.34 -1.55 4.52
CA LEU A 20 8.26 -0.57 4.57
C LEU A 20 7.97 -0.12 6.01
N ILE A 21 7.84 -1.06 6.93
CA ILE A 21 7.56 -0.78 8.34
C ILE A 21 8.70 -0.01 9.01
N ARG A 22 9.96 -0.35 8.70
CA ARG A 22 11.13 0.43 9.13
C ARG A 22 11.08 1.86 8.62
N THR A 23 10.70 2.04 7.36
CA THR A 23 10.57 3.35 6.74
C THR A 23 9.48 4.18 7.42
N TYR A 24 8.30 3.60 7.72
CA TYR A 24 7.26 4.30 8.49
C TYR A 24 7.75 4.72 9.89
N ASN A 25 8.45 3.84 10.61
CA ASN A 25 9.02 4.18 11.90
C ASN A 25 10.07 5.30 11.78
N THR A 26 10.93 5.26 10.75
CA THR A 26 11.92 6.33 10.50
C THR A 26 11.25 7.65 10.17
N VAL A 27 10.21 7.67 9.34
CA VAL A 27 9.41 8.87 9.06
C VAL A 27 8.77 9.41 10.33
N ARG A 28 8.22 8.53 11.18
CA ARG A 28 7.59 8.93 12.45
C ARG A 28 8.58 9.57 13.42
N ASP A 29 9.73 8.92 13.63
CA ASP A 29 10.60 9.19 14.78
C ASP A 29 11.82 10.05 14.40
N ARG A 30 12.26 10.01 13.13
CA ARG A 30 13.53 10.62 12.66
C ARG A 30 13.35 11.43 11.36
N ALA A 31 12.22 12.10 11.18
CA ALA A 31 11.87 12.81 9.94
C ALA A 31 12.93 13.83 9.50
N LYS A 32 13.51 14.59 10.43
CA LYS A 32 14.52 15.61 10.11
C LYS A 32 15.80 15.00 9.55
N GLU A 33 16.28 13.92 10.17
CA GLU A 33 17.48 13.21 9.75
C GLU A 33 17.24 12.52 8.41
N LEU A 34 16.04 11.92 8.22
CA LEU A 34 15.64 11.29 6.96
C LEU A 34 15.62 12.30 5.80
N VAL A 35 15.04 13.48 6.02
CA VAL A 35 15.05 14.57 5.04
C VAL A 35 16.47 15.00 4.71
N SER A 36 17.35 15.14 5.72
CA SER A 36 18.76 15.47 5.50
C SER A 36 19.46 14.42 4.63
N GLU A 37 19.22 13.15 4.90
CA GLU A 37 19.82 12.04 4.15
C GLU A 37 19.31 11.97 2.70
N LEU A 38 17.98 12.12 2.51
CA LEU A 38 17.38 12.17 1.17
C LEU A 38 17.85 13.37 0.35
N LYS A 39 18.07 14.53 1.00
CA LYS A 39 18.64 15.72 0.33
C LYS A 39 20.08 15.48 -0.14
N LYS A 40 20.89 14.72 0.60
CA LYS A 40 22.24 14.34 0.16
C LYS A 40 22.16 13.46 -1.10
N ILE A 41 21.37 12.39 -1.04
CA ILE A 41 21.17 11.50 -2.18
C ILE A 41 20.66 12.29 -3.39
N GLN A 42 19.68 13.16 -3.20
CA GLN A 42 19.12 13.99 -4.28
C GLN A 42 20.18 14.94 -4.88
N LYS A 43 21.01 15.55 -4.05
CA LYS A 43 22.08 16.46 -4.48
C LYS A 43 23.16 15.74 -5.29
N GLU A 44 23.46 14.50 -4.95
CA GLU A 44 24.42 13.65 -5.68
C GLU A 44 23.83 13.15 -7.00
N PHE A 45 22.56 12.72 -6.99
CA PHE A 45 21.89 12.09 -8.12
C PHE A 45 21.46 13.07 -9.24
N LEU A 46 20.88 14.23 -8.89
CA LEU A 46 20.24 15.10 -9.89
C LEU A 46 21.20 15.72 -10.92
N PRO A 47 22.46 16.08 -10.60
CA PRO A 47 23.40 16.64 -11.56
C PRO A 47 23.96 15.61 -12.56
N LEU A 48 23.85 14.31 -12.26
CA LEU A 48 24.39 13.23 -13.08
C LEU A 48 23.68 13.14 -14.45
N ASP A 49 24.40 12.71 -15.46
CA ASP A 49 23.80 12.35 -16.74
C ASP A 49 23.05 11.02 -16.66
N GLU A 50 22.46 10.56 -17.75
CA GLU A 50 21.57 9.41 -17.77
C GLU A 50 22.30 8.09 -17.45
N GLU A 51 23.53 7.94 -17.94
CA GLU A 51 24.36 6.75 -17.73
C GLU A 51 24.88 6.71 -16.28
N GLU A 52 25.39 7.83 -15.81
CA GLU A 52 25.82 8.02 -14.42
C GLU A 52 24.69 7.79 -13.42
N ARG A 53 23.45 8.25 -13.74
CA ARG A 53 22.27 8.00 -12.90
C ARG A 53 21.91 6.54 -12.82
N HIS A 54 22.05 5.81 -13.93
CA HIS A 54 21.79 4.37 -13.95
C HIS A 54 22.82 3.62 -13.08
N GLU A 55 24.10 4.01 -13.16
CA GLU A 55 25.15 3.45 -12.31
C GLU A 55 24.89 3.76 -10.84
N PHE A 56 24.62 5.02 -10.50
CA PHE A 56 24.27 5.44 -9.14
C PHE A 56 23.06 4.67 -8.58
N PHE A 57 22.00 4.49 -9.39
CA PHE A 57 20.86 3.69 -8.99
C PHE A 57 21.25 2.25 -8.66
N ASN A 58 22.12 1.63 -9.46
CA ASN A 58 22.58 0.26 -9.21
C ASN A 58 23.42 0.18 -7.92
N GLU A 59 24.31 1.13 -7.67
CA GLU A 59 25.08 1.21 -6.43
C GLU A 59 24.16 1.32 -5.20
N MET A 60 23.18 2.22 -5.23
CA MET A 60 22.21 2.39 -4.14
C MET A 60 21.35 1.14 -3.93
N ARG A 61 20.98 0.45 -5.01
CA ARG A 61 20.27 -0.83 -4.95
C ARG A 61 21.12 -1.92 -4.30
N ASP A 62 22.39 -1.99 -4.65
CA ASP A 62 23.32 -2.98 -4.10
C ASP A 62 23.62 -2.69 -2.62
N GLU A 63 23.78 -1.42 -2.23
CA GLU A 63 23.86 -1.01 -0.82
C GLU A 63 22.61 -1.40 -0.04
N PHE A 64 21.41 -1.14 -0.58
CA PHE A 64 20.15 -1.53 0.02
C PHE A 64 20.05 -3.05 0.22
N ASN A 65 20.39 -3.80 -0.81
CA ASN A 65 20.32 -5.26 -0.81
C ASN A 65 21.39 -5.91 0.08
N ALA A 66 22.50 -5.25 0.32
CA ALA A 66 23.51 -5.73 1.25
C ALA A 66 23.04 -5.72 2.72
N ARG A 67 21.96 -4.95 3.04
CA ARG A 67 21.34 -4.83 4.37
C ARG A 67 22.33 -4.49 5.51
N LYS A 68 23.41 -3.79 5.17
CA LYS A 68 24.48 -3.37 6.12
C LYS A 68 24.32 -1.93 6.60
N ALA A 69 23.53 -1.11 5.88
CA ALA A 69 23.23 0.26 6.26
C ALA A 69 22.46 0.32 7.58
N ASP A 70 22.65 1.39 8.35
CA ASP A 70 21.82 1.66 9.52
C ASP A 70 20.35 1.89 9.12
N GLY A 71 19.45 1.88 10.09
CA GLY A 71 18.02 1.97 9.82
C GLY A 71 17.60 3.26 9.12
N LEU A 72 18.30 4.39 9.34
CA LEU A 72 18.05 5.67 8.69
C LEU A 72 18.44 5.63 7.22
N ARG A 73 19.70 5.25 6.93
CA ARG A 73 20.21 5.13 5.57
C ARG A 73 19.42 4.11 4.77
N HIS A 74 19.09 2.97 5.37
CA HIS A 74 18.25 1.93 4.74
C HIS A 74 16.88 2.48 4.34
N SER A 75 16.22 3.25 5.22
CA SER A 75 14.91 3.89 4.91
C SER A 75 15.05 4.96 3.82
N ALA A 76 16.13 5.73 3.79
CA ALA A 76 16.39 6.69 2.72
C ALA A 76 16.59 5.99 1.37
N LEU A 77 17.33 4.89 1.34
CA LEU A 77 17.52 4.07 0.16
C LEU A 77 16.19 3.42 -0.31
N PHE A 78 15.37 2.94 0.61
CA PHE A 78 14.04 2.43 0.29
C PHE A 78 13.20 3.48 -0.45
N ILE A 79 13.16 4.72 0.07
CA ILE A 79 12.43 5.82 -0.57
C ILE A 79 13.04 6.17 -1.92
N PHE A 80 14.36 6.31 -2.02
CA PHE A 80 15.06 6.61 -3.25
C PHE A 80 14.75 5.59 -4.35
N LEU A 81 14.90 4.30 -4.06
CA LEU A 81 14.66 3.23 -5.01
C LEU A 81 13.19 3.19 -5.49
N ASN A 82 12.22 3.42 -4.59
CA ASN A 82 10.82 3.48 -4.98
C ASN A 82 10.49 4.72 -5.84
N LYS A 83 11.19 5.83 -5.66
CA LYS A 83 10.99 7.06 -6.45
C LYS A 83 11.69 7.02 -7.83
N THR A 84 12.69 6.18 -7.99
CA THR A 84 13.53 6.12 -9.20
C THR A 84 13.43 4.80 -9.96
N SER A 85 12.57 3.86 -9.54
CA SER A 85 12.33 2.60 -10.25
C SER A 85 11.04 2.62 -11.07
N ASN A 86 10.97 1.76 -12.08
CA ASN A 86 9.82 1.59 -12.99
C ASN A 86 8.55 1.03 -12.35
N ALA A 87 8.67 0.41 -11.20
CA ALA A 87 7.57 -0.25 -10.52
C ALA A 87 7.65 0.04 -9.03
N ASN A 88 6.52 -0.12 -8.37
CA ASN A 88 6.48 -0.17 -6.92
C ASN A 88 7.46 -1.23 -6.41
N TYR A 89 7.76 -1.18 -5.10
CA TYR A 89 8.65 -2.12 -4.44
C TYR A 89 8.48 -3.56 -4.96
N ARG A 90 9.55 -4.11 -5.54
CA ARG A 90 9.62 -5.48 -6.04
C ARG A 90 10.83 -6.18 -5.48
N VAL A 91 10.65 -7.42 -5.09
CA VAL A 91 11.73 -8.30 -4.66
C VAL A 91 11.76 -9.56 -5.54
N ASN A 92 12.94 -10.13 -5.69
CA ASN A 92 13.13 -11.44 -6.31
C ASN A 92 12.86 -12.57 -5.28
N ALA A 93 13.03 -13.81 -5.69
CA ALA A 93 12.84 -14.99 -4.85
C ALA A 93 13.77 -15.00 -3.60
N GLU A 94 14.87 -14.27 -3.63
CA GLU A 94 15.82 -14.13 -2.53
C GLU A 94 15.46 -12.97 -1.58
N GLY A 95 14.33 -12.28 -1.80
CA GLY A 95 13.90 -11.12 -1.02
C GLY A 95 14.71 -9.84 -1.28
N LYS A 96 15.49 -9.80 -2.37
CA LYS A 96 16.26 -8.62 -2.77
C LYS A 96 15.45 -7.72 -3.69
N PHE A 97 15.52 -6.41 -3.47
CA PHE A 97 14.93 -5.44 -4.37
C PHE A 97 15.51 -5.59 -5.79
N ASN A 98 14.63 -5.72 -6.78
CA ASN A 98 14.99 -5.94 -8.19
C ASN A 98 14.22 -5.02 -9.16
N GLY A 99 13.72 -3.88 -8.68
CA GLY A 99 13.14 -2.85 -9.56
C GLY A 99 14.18 -2.33 -10.54
N ALA A 100 13.77 -2.10 -11.80
CA ALA A 100 14.62 -1.48 -12.80
C ALA A 100 14.57 0.05 -12.69
N TYR A 101 15.65 0.72 -13.06
CA TYR A 101 15.72 2.18 -13.11
C TYR A 101 14.70 2.75 -14.11
N ASN A 102 14.03 3.85 -13.74
CA ASN A 102 12.90 4.46 -14.49
C ASN A 102 13.33 5.76 -15.18
N HIS A 103 14.46 5.91 -15.72
CA HIS A 103 14.86 7.00 -16.62
C HIS A 103 14.09 8.35 -16.44
N LEU A 104 13.66 8.68 -15.21
CA LEU A 104 12.93 9.92 -14.91
C LEU A 104 13.88 11.11 -14.93
N GLN A 105 13.57 12.11 -15.73
CA GLN A 105 14.41 13.30 -15.88
C GLN A 105 14.50 14.11 -14.57
N TYR A 106 13.39 14.25 -13.85
CA TYR A 106 13.31 15.05 -12.61
C TYR A 106 12.52 14.30 -11.51
N PRO A 107 13.05 13.22 -10.94
CA PRO A 107 12.36 12.54 -9.85
C PRO A 107 12.38 13.37 -8.58
N ILE A 108 11.24 13.43 -7.90
CA ILE A 108 11.16 14.05 -6.56
C ILE A 108 11.60 13.01 -5.54
N ILE A 109 12.89 12.99 -5.21
CA ILE A 109 13.47 12.04 -4.24
C ILE A 109 13.12 12.46 -2.81
N CYS A 110 13.33 13.74 -2.49
CA CYS A 110 13.03 14.29 -1.16
C CYS A 110 11.80 15.20 -1.21
N ASP A 111 10.63 14.65 -0.89
CA ASP A 111 9.44 15.45 -0.62
C ASP A 111 9.36 15.78 0.87
N GLU A 112 10.12 16.79 1.27
CA GLU A 112 10.24 17.25 2.66
C GLU A 112 8.89 17.58 3.28
N ARG A 113 8.01 18.25 2.51
CA ARG A 113 6.69 18.67 2.99
C ARG A 113 5.83 17.46 3.36
N THR A 114 5.78 16.47 2.48
CA THR A 114 5.03 15.23 2.71
C THR A 114 5.62 14.45 3.87
N ILE A 115 6.95 14.29 3.96
CA ILE A 115 7.61 13.58 5.06
C ILE A 115 7.25 14.20 6.42
N TYR A 116 7.28 15.53 6.56
CA TYR A 116 6.92 16.16 7.83
C TYR A 116 5.43 16.09 8.14
N ALA A 117 4.57 16.15 7.12
CA ALA A 117 3.13 15.96 7.30
C ALA A 117 2.81 14.54 7.77
N ASP A 118 3.41 13.55 7.13
CA ASP A 118 3.24 12.14 7.47
C ASP A 118 3.83 11.81 8.85
N SER A 119 4.99 12.38 9.20
CA SER A 119 5.57 12.24 10.54
C SER A 119 4.60 12.66 11.63
N LYS A 120 3.91 13.80 11.46
CA LYS A 120 2.89 14.26 12.41
C LYS A 120 1.70 13.31 12.53
N LEU A 121 1.25 12.76 11.40
CA LEU A 121 0.14 11.80 11.39
C LEU A 121 0.52 10.48 12.04
N LEU A 122 1.73 9.98 11.75
CA LEU A 122 2.23 8.71 12.26
C LEU A 122 2.43 8.70 13.78
N GLN A 123 2.54 9.87 14.44
CA GLN A 123 2.55 9.96 15.91
C GLN A 123 1.25 9.41 16.54
N ARG A 124 0.16 9.35 15.78
CA ARG A 124 -1.16 8.84 16.22
C ARG A 124 -1.40 7.41 15.76
N VAL A 125 -0.39 6.75 15.20
CA VAL A 125 -0.51 5.44 14.56
C VAL A 125 0.30 4.40 15.32
N THR A 126 -0.34 3.28 15.66
CA THR A 126 0.35 2.07 16.07
C THR A 126 0.84 1.35 14.81
N ILE A 127 2.15 1.14 14.68
CA ILE A 127 2.77 0.50 13.53
C ILE A 127 3.18 -0.92 13.92
N LEU A 128 2.61 -1.90 13.24
CA LEU A 128 2.87 -3.33 13.46
C LEU A 128 3.60 -3.90 12.25
N CYS A 129 4.35 -4.97 12.47
CA CYS A 129 5.02 -5.73 11.40
C CYS A 129 4.66 -7.20 11.50
N GLY A 130 4.25 -7.79 10.38
CA GLY A 130 4.00 -9.22 10.23
C GLY A 130 2.58 -9.55 9.81
N ASP A 131 2.14 -10.74 10.17
CA ASP A 131 0.86 -11.28 9.76
C ASP A 131 -0.33 -10.37 10.16
N TYR A 132 -1.31 -10.26 9.26
CA TYR A 132 -2.49 -9.40 9.45
C TYR A 132 -3.33 -9.78 10.67
N GLU A 133 -3.32 -11.04 11.10
CA GLU A 133 -4.07 -11.49 12.29
C GLU A 133 -3.62 -10.77 13.57
N LYS A 134 -2.38 -10.26 13.61
CA LYS A 134 -1.90 -9.46 14.75
C LYS A 134 -2.74 -8.21 15.01
N THR A 135 -3.37 -7.66 13.97
CA THR A 135 -4.20 -6.46 14.11
C THR A 135 -5.43 -6.70 14.99
N TYR A 136 -5.86 -7.95 15.12
CA TYR A 136 -7.02 -8.30 15.93
C TYR A 136 -6.82 -8.01 17.42
N SER A 137 -5.63 -8.25 17.96
CA SER A 137 -5.33 -7.96 19.38
C SER A 137 -5.38 -6.48 19.74
N GLU A 138 -5.25 -5.62 18.74
CA GLU A 138 -5.30 -4.16 18.87
C GLU A 138 -6.71 -3.59 18.68
N ALA A 139 -7.66 -4.42 18.24
CA ALA A 139 -9.02 -3.98 17.95
C ALA A 139 -9.82 -3.74 19.24
N CYS A 140 -10.57 -2.65 19.27
CA CYS A 140 -11.47 -2.31 20.37
C CYS A 140 -12.67 -1.51 19.85
N GLY A 141 -13.80 -1.61 20.55
CA GLY A 141 -15.00 -0.80 20.30
C GLY A 141 -15.40 -0.74 18.82
N ASN A 142 -15.40 0.46 18.25
CA ASN A 142 -15.81 0.73 16.87
C ASN A 142 -14.65 0.65 15.89
N THR A 143 -13.75 -0.34 16.02
CA THR A 143 -12.67 -0.52 15.07
C THR A 143 -13.22 -0.92 13.70
N PHE A 144 -12.73 -0.22 12.66
CA PHE A 144 -12.97 -0.54 11.26
C PHE A 144 -11.69 -1.13 10.66
N PHE A 145 -11.81 -2.28 9.97
CA PHE A 145 -10.69 -2.91 9.28
C PHE A 145 -10.75 -2.63 7.79
N PHE A 146 -9.70 -2.03 7.24
CA PHE A 146 -9.46 -1.97 5.80
C PHE A 146 -8.36 -2.97 5.44
N LEU A 147 -8.73 -3.98 4.66
CA LEU A 147 -7.87 -5.10 4.28
C LEU A 147 -7.50 -4.95 2.80
N ASP A 148 -6.22 -4.73 2.54
CA ASP A 148 -5.65 -4.63 1.19
C ASP A 148 -4.52 -5.68 1.05
N PRO A 149 -4.89 -6.98 0.96
CA PRO A 149 -3.93 -8.08 0.90
C PRO A 149 -3.23 -8.11 -0.45
N PRO A 150 -2.16 -8.91 -0.61
CA PRO A 150 -1.69 -9.26 -1.93
C PRO A 150 -2.85 -9.83 -2.76
N TYR A 151 -3.11 -9.20 -3.92
CA TYR A 151 -4.22 -9.58 -4.77
C TYR A 151 -4.04 -10.99 -5.31
N ARG A 152 -5.14 -11.74 -5.37
CA ARG A 152 -5.14 -13.05 -5.97
C ARG A 152 -4.68 -12.95 -7.42
N PRO A 153 -3.61 -13.64 -7.82
CA PRO A 153 -3.19 -13.62 -9.21
C PRO A 153 -4.28 -14.17 -10.12
N THR A 154 -4.52 -13.52 -11.23
CA THR A 154 -5.48 -13.95 -12.24
C THR A 154 -4.77 -14.78 -13.33
N GLY A 155 -5.47 -15.72 -13.96
CA GLY A 155 -4.92 -16.62 -14.98
C GLY A 155 -4.12 -17.79 -14.38
N LYS A 156 -3.22 -18.41 -15.15
CA LYS A 156 -2.54 -19.68 -14.81
C LYS A 156 -1.51 -19.59 -13.66
N ARG A 157 -1.34 -18.45 -13.01
CA ARG A 157 -0.29 -18.21 -11.99
C ARG A 157 -0.76 -18.32 -10.55
N HIS A 158 -2.03 -18.65 -10.27
CA HIS A 158 -2.57 -18.62 -8.89
C HIS A 158 -1.85 -19.55 -7.91
N HIS A 159 -1.28 -20.65 -8.39
CA HIS A 159 -0.67 -21.64 -7.50
C HIS A 159 0.80 -21.33 -7.13
N GLN A 160 1.40 -20.31 -7.74
CA GLN A 160 2.82 -19.94 -7.55
C GLN A 160 3.03 -18.71 -6.69
N ALA A 161 1.95 -18.02 -6.30
CA ALA A 161 2.04 -16.84 -5.47
C ALA A 161 2.19 -17.20 -3.99
N ASP A 162 2.95 -16.41 -3.24
CA ASP A 162 3.09 -16.54 -1.80
C ASP A 162 1.73 -16.38 -1.09
N PHE A 163 0.84 -15.50 -1.62
CA PHE A 163 -0.52 -15.31 -1.14
C PHE A 163 -1.50 -16.00 -2.11
N ASN A 164 -1.51 -17.34 -2.06
CA ASN A 164 -2.31 -18.20 -2.94
C ASN A 164 -3.75 -18.41 -2.42
N ASP A 165 -4.51 -19.28 -3.09
CA ASP A 165 -5.91 -19.56 -2.75
C ASP A 165 -6.09 -20.07 -1.30
N LYS A 166 -5.12 -20.76 -0.71
CA LYS A 166 -5.16 -21.18 0.70
C LYS A 166 -5.08 -19.97 1.65
N GLU A 167 -4.22 -19.00 1.32
CA GLU A 167 -4.11 -17.76 2.08
C GLU A 167 -5.35 -16.88 1.90
N GLN A 168 -5.97 -16.85 0.71
CA GLN A 168 -7.26 -16.17 0.50
C GLN A 168 -8.37 -16.80 1.38
N ILE A 169 -8.42 -18.13 1.47
CA ILE A 169 -9.35 -18.83 2.36
C ILE A 169 -9.07 -18.53 3.84
N ARG A 170 -7.79 -18.46 4.22
CA ARG A 170 -7.40 -18.09 5.60
C ARG A 170 -7.82 -16.65 5.92
N LEU A 171 -7.60 -15.72 5.00
CA LEU A 171 -8.05 -14.33 5.15
C LEU A 171 -9.58 -14.24 5.28
N LYS A 172 -10.32 -15.04 4.50
CA LYS A 172 -11.77 -15.12 4.62
C LYS A 172 -12.21 -15.56 6.01
N LYS A 173 -11.54 -16.54 6.62
CA LYS A 173 -11.82 -16.96 8.00
C LYS A 173 -11.56 -15.83 9.01
N PHE A 174 -10.54 -15.02 8.78
CA PHE A 174 -10.30 -13.82 9.57
C PHE A 174 -11.43 -12.81 9.42
N CYS A 175 -11.91 -12.56 8.20
CA CYS A 175 -13.09 -11.72 7.95
C CYS A 175 -14.34 -12.25 8.67
N ASP A 176 -14.54 -13.58 8.71
CA ASP A 176 -15.64 -14.20 9.44
C ASP A 176 -15.52 -13.96 10.95
N LEU A 177 -14.32 -14.08 11.50
CA LEU A 177 -14.05 -13.77 12.91
C LEU A 177 -14.38 -12.30 13.22
N LEU A 178 -13.93 -11.36 12.36
CA LEU A 178 -14.23 -9.95 12.51
C LEU A 178 -15.75 -9.69 12.50
N SER A 179 -16.48 -10.34 11.59
CA SER A 179 -17.94 -10.23 11.51
C SER A 179 -18.62 -10.82 12.74
N TYR A 180 -18.21 -11.99 13.21
CA TYR A 180 -18.69 -12.61 14.45
C TYR A 180 -18.50 -11.71 15.67
N ARG A 181 -17.38 -10.98 15.69
CA ARG A 181 -17.05 -9.98 16.74
C ARG A 181 -17.69 -8.61 16.51
N ARG A 182 -18.53 -8.48 15.47
CA ARG A 182 -19.25 -7.25 15.11
C ARG A 182 -18.34 -6.08 14.69
N PHE A 183 -17.12 -6.34 14.28
CA PHE A 183 -16.29 -5.33 13.63
C PHE A 183 -16.72 -5.13 12.18
N GLN A 184 -16.76 -3.89 11.75
CA GLN A 184 -16.92 -3.57 10.33
C GLN A 184 -15.59 -3.72 9.60
N TRP A 185 -15.64 -4.31 8.40
CA TRP A 185 -14.47 -4.46 7.57
C TRP A 185 -14.80 -4.31 6.08
N MET A 186 -13.79 -3.89 5.34
CA MET A 186 -13.78 -3.76 3.88
C MET A 186 -12.50 -4.37 3.35
N LEU A 187 -12.59 -5.08 2.23
CA LEU A 187 -11.48 -5.78 1.59
C LEU A 187 -11.48 -5.48 0.10
N THR A 188 -10.29 -5.20 -0.45
CA THR A 188 -10.05 -5.09 -1.89
C THR A 188 -9.34 -6.34 -2.41
N ASN A 189 -9.64 -6.74 -3.66
CA ASN A 189 -8.95 -7.83 -4.33
C ASN A 189 -9.14 -7.77 -5.85
N SER A 190 -8.40 -8.61 -6.59
CA SER A 190 -8.57 -8.74 -8.04
C SER A 190 -9.93 -9.31 -8.41
N ASP A 191 -10.48 -8.86 -9.53
CA ASP A 191 -11.62 -9.50 -10.19
C ASP A 191 -11.08 -10.51 -11.21
N GLY A 192 -11.15 -11.81 -10.89
CA GLY A 192 -10.69 -12.89 -11.77
C GLY A 192 -11.37 -12.88 -13.14
N LYS A 193 -12.63 -12.43 -13.19
CA LYS A 193 -13.42 -12.38 -14.44
C LYS A 193 -12.89 -11.41 -15.50
N CYS A 194 -12.02 -10.50 -15.13
CA CYS A 194 -11.34 -9.64 -16.11
C CYS A 194 -10.47 -10.45 -17.08
N GLN A 195 -9.93 -11.59 -16.66
CA GLN A 195 -9.05 -12.43 -17.47
C GLN A 195 -9.66 -13.78 -17.83
N ASP A 196 -10.51 -14.31 -16.95
CA ASP A 196 -11.22 -15.56 -17.11
C ASP A 196 -12.69 -15.38 -16.66
N PRO A 197 -13.66 -15.28 -17.60
CA PRO A 197 -15.06 -15.08 -17.27
C PRO A 197 -15.66 -16.17 -16.35
N ASP A 198 -15.05 -17.37 -16.32
CA ASP A 198 -15.48 -18.49 -15.50
C ASP A 198 -14.83 -18.49 -14.10
N ASP A 199 -13.86 -17.60 -13.83
CA ASP A 199 -13.25 -17.47 -12.50
C ASP A 199 -14.23 -16.82 -11.52
N THR A 200 -14.89 -17.65 -10.73
CA THR A 200 -15.85 -17.24 -9.70
C THR A 200 -15.33 -17.42 -8.28
N PHE A 201 -14.04 -17.75 -8.12
CA PHE A 201 -13.45 -18.12 -6.82
C PHE A 201 -13.73 -17.08 -5.72
N MET A 202 -13.40 -15.83 -5.95
CA MET A 202 -13.57 -14.77 -4.95
C MET A 202 -15.03 -14.50 -4.64
N GLU A 203 -15.91 -14.53 -5.64
CA GLU A 203 -17.35 -14.35 -5.45
C GLU A 203 -17.97 -15.49 -4.64
N GLN A 204 -17.56 -16.73 -4.90
CA GLN A 204 -18.02 -17.89 -4.13
C GLN A 204 -17.48 -17.85 -2.70
N LEU A 205 -16.21 -17.48 -2.53
CA LEU A 205 -15.56 -17.39 -1.22
C LEU A 205 -16.24 -16.36 -0.31
N TYR A 206 -16.67 -15.23 -0.87
CA TYR A 206 -17.30 -14.14 -0.13
C TYR A 206 -18.82 -14.00 -0.37
N ASN A 207 -19.50 -15.06 -0.80
CA ASN A 207 -20.93 -15.04 -1.17
C ASN A 207 -21.88 -14.61 -0.04
N ASN A 208 -21.44 -14.70 1.22
CA ASN A 208 -22.21 -14.26 2.40
C ASN A 208 -22.05 -12.77 2.71
N TYR A 209 -21.28 -12.03 1.91
CA TYR A 209 -20.96 -10.62 2.10
C TYR A 209 -21.37 -9.79 0.89
N ASN A 210 -21.29 -8.47 1.04
CA ASN A 210 -21.54 -7.57 -0.09
C ASN A 210 -20.31 -7.53 -0.99
N VAL A 211 -20.41 -8.09 -2.19
CA VAL A 211 -19.34 -8.08 -3.20
C VAL A 211 -19.75 -7.10 -4.30
N GLU A 212 -18.93 -6.09 -4.52
CA GLU A 212 -19.15 -5.05 -5.52
C GLU A 212 -17.95 -4.98 -6.46
N ARG A 213 -18.19 -4.75 -7.76
CA ARG A 213 -17.14 -4.45 -8.75
C ARG A 213 -16.93 -2.96 -8.86
N ILE A 214 -15.71 -2.55 -8.62
CA ILE A 214 -15.27 -1.17 -8.85
C ILE A 214 -14.36 -1.12 -10.07
N TRP A 215 -14.59 -0.12 -10.94
CA TRP A 215 -13.79 0.05 -12.13
C TRP A 215 -12.63 0.99 -11.83
N SER A 216 -11.41 0.46 -11.87
CA SER A 216 -10.20 1.26 -11.74
C SER A 216 -9.61 1.57 -13.12
N ARG A 217 -9.01 2.76 -13.25
CA ARG A 217 -8.16 3.07 -14.40
C ARG A 217 -6.74 2.65 -14.02
N GLN A 218 -6.18 1.70 -14.74
CA GLN A 218 -4.75 1.40 -14.57
C GLN A 218 -3.93 2.68 -14.75
N ALA A 219 -3.31 3.15 -13.66
CA ALA A 219 -2.42 4.31 -13.71
C ALA A 219 -1.08 3.99 -14.39
N ILE A 220 -0.69 2.72 -14.47
CA ILE A 220 0.64 2.27 -14.91
C ILE A 220 0.52 1.28 -16.07
N VAL A 221 0.29 1.79 -17.25
CA VAL A 221 0.54 1.04 -18.51
C VAL A 221 1.42 1.91 -19.40
N ALA A 222 2.53 1.34 -19.85
CA ALA A 222 3.53 2.02 -20.69
C ALA A 222 2.98 2.55 -22.05
N LYS A 223 1.78 2.12 -22.45
CA LYS A 223 1.10 2.61 -23.68
C LYS A 223 -0.34 3.00 -23.36
N PRO A 224 -0.73 4.29 -23.51
CA PRO A 224 -2.08 4.77 -23.24
C PRO A 224 -3.20 4.03 -24.00
N GLU A 225 -2.88 3.50 -25.18
CA GLU A 225 -3.80 2.79 -26.08
C GLU A 225 -4.21 1.39 -25.57
N LYS A 226 -3.51 0.86 -24.57
CA LYS A 226 -3.78 -0.43 -23.92
C LYS A 226 -4.37 -0.31 -22.52
N ARG A 227 -4.96 0.85 -22.17
CA ARG A 227 -5.66 1.02 -20.90
C ARG A 227 -6.98 0.27 -20.92
N GLU A 228 -6.93 -1.00 -20.63
CA GLU A 228 -8.14 -1.77 -20.34
C GLU A 228 -8.72 -1.29 -19.00
N LYS A 229 -10.03 -1.14 -18.95
CA LYS A 229 -10.72 -0.94 -17.66
C LYS A 229 -10.63 -2.26 -16.91
N LEU A 230 -9.81 -2.29 -15.87
CA LEU A 230 -9.82 -3.43 -14.95
C LEU A 230 -10.83 -3.19 -13.86
N SER A 231 -11.63 -4.21 -13.57
CA SER A 231 -12.44 -4.22 -12.38
C SER A 231 -11.66 -4.84 -11.22
N GLU A 232 -11.94 -4.33 -10.02
CA GLU A 232 -11.48 -4.87 -8.75
C GLU A 232 -12.71 -5.22 -7.92
N LEU A 233 -12.57 -6.17 -7.01
CA LEU A 233 -13.63 -6.52 -6.08
C LEU A 233 -13.47 -5.72 -4.79
N LEU A 234 -14.57 -5.13 -4.36
CA LEU A 234 -14.73 -4.54 -3.05
C LEU A 234 -15.70 -5.40 -2.25
N VAL A 235 -15.20 -6.01 -1.19
CA VAL A 235 -15.98 -6.89 -0.31
C VAL A 235 -16.15 -6.21 1.05
N ARG A 236 -17.36 -6.26 1.63
CA ARG A 236 -17.64 -5.65 2.94
C ARG A 236 -18.74 -6.40 3.68
N ASN A 237 -18.72 -6.36 5.00
CA ASN A 237 -19.74 -6.98 5.85
C ASN A 237 -20.85 -6.02 6.29
N PHE A 238 -20.91 -4.82 5.73
CA PHE A 238 -21.97 -3.83 6.00
C PHE A 238 -22.56 -3.31 4.69
N GLN A 239 -23.77 -2.79 4.76
CA GLN A 239 -24.39 -2.11 3.62
C GLN A 239 -23.97 -0.64 3.62
N GLN A 240 -23.67 -0.12 2.45
CA GLN A 240 -23.49 1.30 2.28
C GLN A 240 -24.86 1.96 2.26
N GLU A 241 -25.13 2.85 3.22
CA GLU A 241 -26.22 3.78 3.04
C GLU A 241 -25.89 4.68 1.86
N ILE A 242 -26.71 4.62 0.81
CA ILE A 242 -26.61 5.57 -0.30
C ILE A 242 -27.10 6.91 0.25
N LEU A 243 -26.17 7.71 0.73
CA LEU A 243 -26.48 9.12 1.02
C LEU A 243 -26.89 9.77 -0.29
N SER A 244 -28.08 10.35 -0.32
CA SER A 244 -28.51 11.12 -1.48
C SER A 244 -27.50 12.26 -1.73
N LEU A 245 -27.37 12.71 -2.98
CA LEU A 245 -26.49 13.86 -3.29
C LEU A 245 -26.81 15.10 -2.43
N ARG A 246 -28.06 15.22 -1.93
CA ARG A 246 -28.48 16.26 -1.00
C ARG A 246 -27.83 16.09 0.39
N ASP A 247 -27.72 14.86 0.89
CA ASP A 247 -27.13 14.56 2.20
C ASP A 247 -25.61 14.79 2.20
N VAL A 248 -24.93 14.52 1.06
CA VAL A 248 -23.52 14.82 0.90
C VAL A 248 -23.28 16.34 0.92
N HIS A 249 -24.14 17.12 0.26
CA HIS A 249 -24.02 18.59 0.20
C HIS A 249 -24.26 19.22 1.57
N CYS A 250 -25.24 18.75 2.34
CA CYS A 250 -25.50 19.22 3.70
C CYS A 250 -24.35 18.91 4.67
N ARG A 251 -23.71 17.73 4.54
CA ARG A 251 -22.53 17.39 5.39
C ARG A 251 -21.29 18.21 5.04
N GLN A 252 -21.10 18.57 3.76
CA GLN A 252 -20.00 19.47 3.37
C GLN A 252 -20.21 20.89 3.89
N LEU A 253 -21.43 21.39 3.94
CA LEU A 253 -21.76 22.72 4.49
C LEU A 253 -21.68 22.77 6.01
N SER A 254 -21.96 21.69 6.72
CA SER A 254 -21.81 21.62 8.18
C SER A 254 -20.37 21.49 8.69
N LEU A 255 -19.39 21.26 7.77
CA LEU A 255 -17.97 21.24 8.09
C LEU A 255 -17.24 22.55 7.75
N ALA A 256 -17.96 23.57 7.24
CA ALA A 256 -17.43 24.89 6.85
C ALA A 256 -17.70 26.00 7.89
N PHE A 257 -18.15 25.64 9.12
CA PHE A 257 -18.33 26.56 10.26
C PHE A 257 -17.60 26.07 11.50
#